data_1b0e3a9090d3189a96af0f3b836d0d2b
#
_entry.id   1b0e3a9090d3189a96af0f3b836d0d2b
#
_cell.length_a   1.000
_cell.length_b   1.000
_cell.length_c   1.000
_cell.angle_alpha   90.00
_cell.angle_beta   90.00
_cell.angle_gamma   90.00
#
_symmetry.space_group_name_H-M   'P 1'
#
loop_
_entity.id
_entity.type
_entity.pdbx_description
1 polymer ?
#
loop_
_entity_poly.entity_id
_entity_poly.type
_entity_poly.pdbx_seq_one_letter_code
_entity_poly.pdbx_strand_id
1 'polypeptide(L)'
;MWRGSMAKSSSAGLSALGARVWNWCDERLALSSIWAIAEKKTVPLHRHTFWYFWGGISLLLFIVQAITGVLLLIYYRPGPEAYDSVRSITYDIQFGWFVRSLHSWAANLMVFAVFVHMFSVAFMKAYRRPREFGWWTGLALMGLVLVFGFSGYLLPWDELSYFATAVGLEIPRSLPGVGALIANIVQGGPEVSTVTV
;
A
#
# COMPACT_ATOMS: atom_id res chain seq x y z
N MET A 1 -17.66 -43.75 -31.65
CA MET A 1 -18.00 -42.42 -32.14
C MET A 1 -18.80 -41.64 -31.05
N TRP A 2 -18.24 -41.44 -29.83
CA TRP A 2 -18.99 -40.91 -28.66
C TRP A 2 -18.13 -40.12 -27.65
N ARG A 3 -17.03 -39.47 -28.09
CA ARG A 3 -16.17 -38.64 -27.21
C ARG A 3 -16.17 -37.14 -27.50
N GLY A 4 -16.90 -36.68 -28.51
CA GLY A 4 -16.86 -35.27 -28.91
C GLY A 4 -17.98 -34.37 -28.34
N SER A 5 -19.02 -34.95 -27.75
CA SER A 5 -20.21 -34.16 -27.31
C SER A 5 -20.12 -33.61 -25.88
N MET A 6 -19.48 -34.33 -24.96
CA MET A 6 -19.41 -33.91 -23.56
C MET A 6 -18.43 -32.77 -23.27
N ALA A 7 -17.33 -32.67 -24.04
CA ALA A 7 -16.32 -31.61 -23.86
C ALA A 7 -16.82 -30.22 -24.31
N LYS A 8 -17.67 -30.17 -25.36
CA LYS A 8 -18.27 -28.91 -25.83
C LYS A 8 -19.34 -28.36 -24.89
N SER A 9 -20.07 -29.23 -24.18
CA SER A 9 -21.11 -28.83 -23.21
C SER A 9 -20.51 -28.24 -21.93
N SER A 10 -19.38 -28.77 -21.47
CA SER A 10 -18.68 -28.30 -20.27
C SER A 10 -18.05 -26.91 -20.49
N SER A 11 -17.44 -26.65 -21.65
CA SER A 11 -16.82 -25.36 -21.95
C SER A 11 -17.86 -24.23 -22.13
N ALA A 12 -19.02 -24.55 -22.69
CA ALA A 12 -20.13 -23.59 -22.82
C ALA A 12 -20.75 -23.23 -21.45
N GLY A 13 -20.83 -24.18 -20.52
CA GLY A 13 -21.30 -23.94 -19.15
C GLY A 13 -20.36 -23.03 -18.34
N LEU A 14 -19.05 -23.25 -18.43
CA LEU A 14 -18.03 -22.45 -17.75
C LEU A 14 -17.97 -21.02 -18.31
N SER A 15 -18.11 -20.83 -19.61
CA SER A 15 -18.16 -19.50 -20.23
C SER A 15 -19.44 -18.74 -19.86
N ALA A 16 -20.57 -19.45 -19.78
CA ALA A 16 -21.84 -18.85 -19.33
C ALA A 16 -21.82 -18.45 -17.86
N LEU A 17 -21.19 -19.23 -16.99
CA LEU A 17 -20.98 -18.90 -15.59
C LEU A 17 -20.06 -17.68 -15.43
N GLY A 18 -18.97 -17.64 -16.16
CA GLY A 18 -18.02 -16.51 -16.18
C GLY A 18 -18.71 -15.23 -16.64
N ALA A 19 -19.54 -15.29 -17.69
CA ALA A 19 -20.30 -14.15 -18.16
C ALA A 19 -21.33 -13.66 -17.11
N ARG A 20 -22.00 -14.56 -16.40
CA ARG A 20 -22.93 -14.18 -15.30
C ARG A 20 -22.22 -13.48 -14.16
N VAL A 21 -21.08 -14.00 -13.72
CA VAL A 21 -20.26 -13.40 -12.65
C VAL A 21 -19.76 -12.04 -13.10
N TRP A 22 -19.26 -11.93 -14.34
CA TRP A 22 -18.81 -10.66 -14.89
C TRP A 22 -19.95 -9.63 -14.93
N ASN A 23 -21.09 -9.97 -15.47
CA ASN A 23 -22.24 -9.06 -15.54
C ASN A 23 -22.71 -8.64 -14.14
N TRP A 24 -22.74 -9.57 -13.20
CA TRP A 24 -23.10 -9.26 -11.80
C TRP A 24 -22.13 -8.27 -11.15
N CYS A 25 -20.81 -8.44 -11.37
CA CYS A 25 -19.79 -7.51 -10.90
C CYS A 25 -19.89 -6.16 -11.61
N ASP A 26 -20.08 -6.17 -12.92
CA ASP A 26 -20.12 -4.94 -13.71
C ASP A 26 -21.35 -4.09 -13.37
N GLU A 27 -22.50 -4.73 -13.16
CA GLU A 27 -23.73 -4.07 -12.74
C GLU A 27 -23.62 -3.35 -11.38
N ARG A 28 -22.78 -3.86 -10.47
CA ARG A 28 -22.59 -3.32 -9.11
C ARG A 28 -21.40 -2.41 -8.95
N LEU A 29 -20.33 -2.67 -9.68
CA LEU A 29 -19.04 -1.97 -9.55
C LEU A 29 -18.74 -1.07 -10.76
N ALA A 30 -19.60 -1.07 -11.79
CA ALA A 30 -19.43 -0.30 -13.03
C ALA A 30 -18.03 -0.47 -13.66
N LEU A 31 -17.51 -1.72 -13.67
CA LEU A 31 -16.15 -2.03 -14.11
C LEU A 31 -15.93 -1.65 -15.59
N SER A 32 -16.93 -1.85 -16.44
CA SER A 32 -16.91 -1.43 -17.83
C SER A 32 -16.78 0.09 -17.97
N SER A 33 -17.41 0.86 -17.09
CA SER A 33 -17.32 2.33 -17.07
C SER A 33 -15.92 2.78 -16.64
N ILE A 34 -15.32 2.12 -15.65
CA ILE A 34 -13.95 2.38 -15.21
C ILE A 34 -12.98 2.06 -16.34
N TRP A 35 -13.17 0.94 -17.03
CA TRP A 35 -12.36 0.55 -18.17
C TRP A 35 -12.46 1.56 -19.33
N ALA A 36 -13.68 2.00 -19.67
CA ALA A 36 -13.91 3.01 -20.69
C ALA A 36 -13.26 4.37 -20.37
N ILE A 37 -13.22 4.75 -19.08
CA ILE A 37 -12.49 5.95 -18.62
C ILE A 37 -10.98 5.76 -18.79
N ALA A 38 -10.47 4.57 -18.47
CA ALA A 38 -9.05 4.25 -18.63
C ALA A 38 -8.60 4.27 -20.09
N GLU A 39 -9.40 3.71 -21.01
CA GLU A 39 -9.13 3.73 -22.45
C GLU A 39 -9.16 5.15 -23.06
N LYS A 40 -10.08 6.00 -22.60
CA LYS A 40 -10.17 7.39 -23.08
C LYS A 40 -9.04 8.28 -22.56
N LYS A 41 -8.31 7.84 -21.54
CA LYS A 41 -7.22 8.62 -20.97
C LYS A 41 -5.96 8.50 -21.81
N THR A 42 -5.91 9.27 -22.91
CA THR A 42 -4.67 9.42 -23.70
C THR A 42 -3.65 10.21 -22.90
N VAL A 43 -2.48 9.62 -22.65
CA VAL A 43 -1.35 10.34 -22.09
C VAL A 43 -0.67 11.08 -23.24
N PRO A 44 -0.65 12.42 -23.23
CA PRO A 44 0.02 13.17 -24.29
C PRO A 44 1.51 12.85 -24.24
N LEU A 45 2.08 12.45 -25.38
CA LEU A 45 3.52 12.20 -25.53
C LEU A 45 4.25 13.55 -25.52
N HIS A 46 4.84 13.88 -24.37
CA HIS A 46 5.68 15.04 -24.19
C HIS A 46 7.12 14.62 -23.92
N ARG A 47 8.07 15.55 -24.13
CA ARG A 47 9.50 15.38 -23.79
C ARG A 47 9.71 14.90 -22.34
N HIS A 48 8.74 15.14 -21.46
CA HIS A 48 8.80 14.82 -20.03
C HIS A 48 7.82 13.71 -19.62
N THR A 49 7.36 12.88 -20.53
CA THR A 49 6.39 11.80 -20.26
C THR A 49 6.84 10.84 -19.16
N PHE A 50 8.15 10.60 -19.03
CA PHE A 50 8.72 9.76 -17.98
C PHE A 50 8.30 10.19 -16.56
N TRP A 51 8.19 11.49 -16.31
CA TRP A 51 7.82 12.02 -15.00
C TRP A 51 6.35 11.78 -14.62
N TYR A 52 5.49 11.56 -15.59
CA TYR A 52 4.07 11.26 -15.34
C TYR A 52 3.82 9.83 -14.87
N PHE A 53 4.72 8.89 -15.17
CA PHE A 53 4.57 7.49 -14.77
C PHE A 53 4.73 7.25 -13.27
N TRP A 54 5.42 8.14 -12.56
CA TRP A 54 5.70 7.95 -11.13
C TRP A 54 4.43 7.87 -10.27
N GLY A 55 3.37 8.56 -10.63
CA GLY A 55 2.07 8.42 -9.95
C GLY A 55 1.46 7.03 -10.12
N GLY A 56 1.55 6.46 -11.32
CA GLY A 56 1.10 5.09 -11.59
C GLY A 56 1.96 4.04 -10.86
N ILE A 57 3.27 4.23 -10.84
CA ILE A 57 4.21 3.37 -10.09
C ILE A 57 3.88 3.40 -8.59
N SER A 58 3.67 4.59 -8.02
CA SER A 58 3.29 4.74 -6.61
C SER A 58 1.98 4.04 -6.28
N LEU A 59 0.98 4.15 -7.17
CA LEU A 59 -0.30 3.45 -7.00
C LEU A 59 -0.14 1.93 -7.08
N LEU A 60 0.65 1.42 -8.03
CA LEU A 60 0.93 -0.01 -8.15
C LEU A 60 1.59 -0.54 -6.88
N LEU A 61 2.61 0.16 -6.38
CA LEU A 61 3.31 -0.22 -5.15
C LEU A 61 2.37 -0.16 -3.94
N PHE A 62 1.46 0.80 -3.87
CA PHE A 62 0.44 0.86 -2.84
C PHE A 62 -0.51 -0.36 -2.88
N ILE A 63 -0.93 -0.79 -4.06
CA ILE A 63 -1.75 -2.00 -4.21
C ILE A 63 -0.98 -3.24 -3.73
N VAL A 64 0.30 -3.36 -4.09
CA VAL A 64 1.17 -4.44 -3.60
C VAL A 64 1.25 -4.40 -2.07
N GLN A 65 1.42 -3.21 -1.47
CA GLN A 65 1.45 -3.05 -0.01
C GLN A 65 0.13 -3.48 0.64
N ALA A 66 -1.00 -3.09 0.09
CA ALA A 66 -2.30 -3.46 0.63
C ALA A 66 -2.52 -4.99 0.60
N ILE A 67 -2.24 -5.63 -0.54
CA ILE A 67 -2.41 -7.07 -0.70
C ILE A 67 -1.46 -7.84 0.23
N THR A 68 -0.16 -7.52 0.18
CA THR A 68 0.83 -8.22 1.01
C THR A 68 0.65 -7.94 2.49
N GLY A 69 0.24 -6.73 2.87
CA GLY A 69 -0.06 -6.37 4.24
C GLY A 69 -1.22 -7.16 4.82
N VAL A 70 -2.31 -7.32 4.08
CA VAL A 70 -3.45 -8.17 4.50
C VAL A 70 -3.03 -9.63 4.67
N LEU A 71 -2.20 -10.16 3.76
CA LEU A 71 -1.68 -11.53 3.89
C LEU A 71 -0.81 -11.71 5.14
N LEU A 72 0.05 -10.74 5.45
CA LEU A 72 0.90 -10.79 6.65
C LEU A 72 0.07 -10.66 7.93
N LEU A 73 -0.97 -9.83 7.92
CA LEU A 73 -1.85 -9.60 9.06
C LEU A 73 -2.55 -10.88 9.55
N ILE A 74 -2.78 -11.87 8.67
CA ILE A 74 -3.43 -13.14 9.04
C ILE A 74 -2.61 -13.91 10.09
N TYR A 75 -1.29 -13.79 10.03
CA TYR A 75 -0.37 -14.55 10.90
C TYR A 75 0.33 -13.68 11.95
N TYR A 76 0.26 -12.36 11.80
CA TYR A 76 0.90 -11.43 12.72
C TYR A 76 0.13 -11.34 14.05
N ARG A 77 0.88 -11.39 15.17
CA ARG A 77 0.35 -11.23 16.52
C ARG A 77 1.02 -10.02 17.17
N PRO A 78 0.26 -8.97 17.50
CA PRO A 78 0.80 -7.78 18.15
C PRO A 78 1.17 -8.06 19.63
N GLY A 79 2.00 -7.20 20.18
CA GLY A 79 2.40 -7.26 21.59
C GLY A 79 3.64 -8.13 21.85
N PRO A 80 3.73 -8.84 22.99
CA PRO A 80 4.94 -9.59 23.38
C PRO A 80 5.37 -10.66 22.36
N GLU A 81 4.43 -11.19 21.61
CA GLU A 81 4.66 -12.24 20.60
C GLU A 81 4.99 -11.68 19.21
N ALA A 82 5.09 -10.35 19.04
CA ALA A 82 5.28 -9.72 17.74
C ALA A 82 6.53 -10.23 17.02
N TYR A 83 7.66 -10.25 17.71
CA TYR A 83 8.93 -10.75 17.17
C TYR A 83 8.84 -12.22 16.72
N ASP A 84 8.31 -13.08 17.59
CA ASP A 84 8.19 -14.50 17.30
C ASP A 84 7.21 -14.77 16.17
N SER A 85 6.12 -14.02 16.08
CA SER A 85 5.16 -14.12 14.96
C SER A 85 5.78 -13.76 13.62
N VAL A 86 6.58 -12.69 13.55
CA VAL A 86 7.30 -12.29 12.35
C VAL A 86 8.38 -13.30 11.96
N ARG A 87 9.06 -13.90 12.96
CA ARG A 87 10.01 -14.98 12.75
C ARG A 87 9.31 -16.21 12.16
N SER A 88 8.18 -16.62 12.75
CA SER A 88 7.38 -17.74 12.25
C SER A 88 6.87 -17.49 10.83
N ILE A 89 6.37 -16.29 10.52
CA ILE A 89 6.00 -15.92 9.14
C ILE A 89 7.16 -16.15 8.17
N THR A 90 8.38 -15.84 8.60
CA THR A 90 9.55 -15.92 7.71
C THR A 90 10.06 -17.33 7.50
N TYR A 91 10.02 -18.19 8.53
CA TYR A 91 10.70 -19.49 8.51
C TYR A 91 9.75 -20.68 8.49
N ASP A 92 8.57 -20.58 9.10
CA ASP A 92 7.67 -21.71 9.29
C ASP A 92 6.51 -21.74 8.28
N ILE A 93 6.12 -20.56 7.75
CA ILE A 93 4.98 -20.45 6.82
C ILE A 93 5.46 -20.55 5.38
N GLN A 94 4.81 -21.43 4.60
CA GLN A 94 5.11 -21.60 3.19
C GLN A 94 4.90 -20.27 2.43
N PHE A 95 5.92 -19.83 1.68
CA PHE A 95 5.98 -18.54 0.99
C PHE A 95 5.91 -17.29 1.89
N GLY A 96 5.91 -17.42 3.21
CA GLY A 96 5.87 -16.28 4.13
C GLY A 96 7.08 -15.35 3.97
N TRP A 97 8.28 -15.93 3.81
CA TRP A 97 9.51 -15.18 3.51
C TRP A 97 9.39 -14.31 2.23
N PHE A 98 8.73 -14.85 1.21
CA PHE A 98 8.55 -14.14 -0.07
C PHE A 98 7.58 -12.96 0.09
N VAL A 99 6.42 -13.18 0.70
CA VAL A 99 5.41 -12.13 0.93
C VAL A 99 5.98 -11.02 1.81
N ARG A 100 6.71 -11.38 2.89
CA ARG A 100 7.36 -10.42 3.77
C ARG A 100 8.44 -9.62 3.05
N SER A 101 9.29 -10.27 2.27
CA SER A 101 10.34 -9.59 1.50
C SER A 101 9.75 -8.65 0.45
N LEU A 102 8.73 -9.11 -0.28
CA LEU A 102 8.02 -8.29 -1.26
C LEU A 102 7.39 -7.06 -0.60
N HIS A 103 6.75 -7.23 0.56
CA HIS A 103 6.17 -6.13 1.35
C HIS A 103 7.23 -5.10 1.74
N SER A 104 8.34 -5.55 2.31
CA SER A 104 9.43 -4.67 2.76
C SER A 104 10.08 -3.90 1.60
N TRP A 105 10.41 -4.57 0.49
CA TRP A 105 10.99 -3.92 -0.67
C TRP A 105 10.01 -2.95 -1.35
N ALA A 106 8.75 -3.36 -1.49
CA ALA A 106 7.73 -2.50 -2.06
C ALA A 106 7.46 -1.25 -1.19
N ALA A 107 7.56 -1.34 0.16
CA ALA A 107 7.46 -0.20 1.07
C ALA A 107 8.55 0.83 0.80
N ASN A 108 9.81 0.40 0.76
CA ASN A 108 10.94 1.29 0.49
C ASN A 108 10.84 1.95 -0.89
N LEU A 109 10.49 1.16 -1.91
CA LEU A 109 10.30 1.68 -3.27
C LEU A 109 9.10 2.62 -3.35
N MET A 110 8.02 2.38 -2.59
CA MET A 110 6.84 3.24 -2.56
C MET A 110 7.17 4.61 -1.97
N VAL A 111 7.89 4.66 -0.85
CA VAL A 111 8.33 5.94 -0.26
C VAL A 111 9.18 6.72 -1.27
N PHE A 112 10.17 6.07 -1.88
CA PHE A 112 10.98 6.70 -2.93
C PHE A 112 10.14 7.21 -4.10
N ALA A 113 9.25 6.36 -4.64
CA ALA A 113 8.40 6.69 -5.79
C ALA A 113 7.45 7.86 -5.50
N VAL A 114 6.87 7.92 -4.28
CA VAL A 114 5.99 9.02 -3.85
C VAL A 114 6.75 10.34 -3.76
N PHE A 115 7.99 10.35 -3.25
CA PHE A 115 8.83 11.55 -3.26
C PHE A 115 9.14 12.02 -4.68
N VAL A 116 9.57 11.11 -5.55
CA VAL A 116 9.84 11.46 -6.96
C VAL A 116 8.58 11.96 -7.64
N HIS A 117 7.42 11.36 -7.37
CA HIS A 117 6.14 11.82 -7.88
C HIS A 117 5.80 13.23 -7.40
N MET A 118 5.95 13.50 -6.10
CA MET A 118 5.72 14.83 -5.53
C MET A 118 6.62 15.89 -6.18
N PHE A 119 7.93 15.62 -6.31
CA PHE A 119 8.84 16.54 -7.00
C PHE A 119 8.48 16.74 -8.47
N SER A 120 8.10 15.67 -9.16
CA SER A 120 7.62 15.72 -10.53
C SER A 120 6.43 16.67 -10.67
N VAL A 121 5.40 16.53 -9.82
CA VAL A 121 4.22 17.39 -9.80
C VAL A 121 4.60 18.85 -9.49
N ALA A 122 5.52 19.07 -8.54
CA ALA A 122 6.00 20.39 -8.16
C ALA A 122 6.76 21.08 -9.31
N PHE A 123 7.76 20.43 -9.91
CA PHE A 123 8.57 20.99 -10.99
C PHE A 123 7.77 21.22 -12.27
N MET A 124 6.80 20.36 -12.56
CA MET A 124 5.89 20.52 -13.71
C MET A 124 4.79 21.53 -13.45
N LYS A 125 4.77 22.17 -12.26
CA LYS A 125 3.76 23.16 -11.85
C LYS A 125 2.33 22.65 -11.96
N ALA A 126 2.13 21.33 -11.78
CA ALA A 126 0.84 20.68 -11.90
C ALA A 126 -0.10 20.98 -10.69
N TYR A 127 0.37 21.73 -9.69
CA TYR A 127 -0.40 22.22 -8.55
C TYR A 127 -1.20 23.49 -8.83
N ARG A 128 -1.04 24.09 -10.03
CA ARG A 128 -1.76 25.32 -10.41
C ARG A 128 -3.23 25.03 -10.74
N ARG A 129 -4.05 26.09 -10.66
CA ARG A 129 -5.46 26.04 -11.03
C ARG A 129 -5.71 25.30 -12.35
N PRO A 130 -6.71 24.41 -12.42
CA PRO A 130 -7.73 24.06 -11.40
C PRO A 130 -7.34 22.83 -10.51
N ARG A 131 -6.04 22.45 -10.39
CA ARG A 131 -5.56 21.20 -9.76
C ARG A 131 -5.07 21.38 -8.33
N GLU A 132 -5.40 22.46 -7.67
CA GLU A 132 -4.95 22.78 -6.30
C GLU A 132 -5.37 21.73 -5.28
N PHE A 133 -6.63 21.29 -5.34
CA PHE A 133 -7.12 20.22 -4.46
C PHE A 133 -6.34 18.90 -4.64
N GLY A 134 -5.98 18.54 -5.87
CA GLY A 134 -5.15 17.37 -6.14
C GLY A 134 -3.77 17.47 -5.48
N TRP A 135 -3.20 18.67 -5.40
CA TRP A 135 -1.94 18.91 -4.70
C TRP A 135 -2.07 18.70 -3.19
N TRP A 136 -3.09 19.31 -2.56
CA TRP A 136 -3.31 19.19 -1.11
C TRP A 136 -3.61 17.75 -0.69
N THR A 137 -4.44 17.04 -1.45
CA THR A 137 -4.72 15.63 -1.20
C THR A 137 -3.47 14.77 -1.40
N GLY A 138 -2.64 15.07 -2.40
CA GLY A 138 -1.37 14.37 -2.64
C GLY A 138 -0.38 14.55 -1.48
N LEU A 139 -0.26 15.77 -0.92
CA LEU A 139 0.58 16.03 0.26
C LEU A 139 0.06 15.28 1.49
N ALA A 140 -1.26 15.26 1.71
CA ALA A 140 -1.85 14.52 2.81
C ALA A 140 -1.61 13.01 2.67
N LEU A 141 -1.79 12.45 1.48
CA LEU A 141 -1.49 11.04 1.19
C LEU A 141 -0.01 10.70 1.38
N MET A 142 0.90 11.58 0.96
CA MET A 142 2.33 11.41 1.21
C MET A 142 2.63 11.37 2.72
N GLY A 143 2.03 12.28 3.50
CA GLY A 143 2.15 12.27 4.95
C GLY A 143 1.67 10.95 5.56
N LEU A 144 0.52 10.44 5.11
CA LEU A 144 0.00 9.14 5.54
C LEU A 144 0.93 7.99 5.17
N VAL A 145 1.51 7.98 3.96
CA VAL A 145 2.50 6.96 3.55
C VAL A 145 3.70 6.94 4.49
N LEU A 146 4.20 8.11 4.89
CA LEU A 146 5.32 8.19 5.83
C LEU A 146 4.94 7.68 7.23
N VAL A 147 3.75 8.04 7.72
CA VAL A 147 3.25 7.55 9.02
C VAL A 147 3.05 6.04 8.99
N PHE A 148 2.43 5.50 7.94
CA PHE A 148 2.26 4.04 7.80
C PHE A 148 3.59 3.32 7.61
N GLY A 149 4.54 3.91 6.87
CA GLY A 149 5.88 3.36 6.71
C GLY A 149 6.61 3.29 8.05
N PHE A 150 6.53 4.35 8.84
CA PHE A 150 7.10 4.40 10.19
C PHE A 150 6.43 3.38 11.11
N SER A 151 5.10 3.37 11.22
CA SER A 151 4.38 2.43 12.08
C SER A 151 4.60 0.97 11.64
N GLY A 152 4.64 0.70 10.33
CA GLY A 152 4.92 -0.64 9.80
C GLY A 152 6.33 -1.13 10.11
N TYR A 153 7.30 -0.20 10.19
CA TYR A 153 8.67 -0.53 10.57
C TYR A 153 8.81 -0.97 12.04
N LEU A 154 7.89 -0.55 12.91
CA LEU A 154 7.86 -0.91 14.31
C LEU A 154 7.36 -2.34 14.56
N LEU A 155 6.50 -2.87 13.68
CA LEU A 155 5.79 -4.14 13.87
C LEU A 155 6.69 -5.36 14.15
N PRO A 156 7.89 -5.53 13.56
CA PRO A 156 8.77 -6.66 13.89
C PRO A 156 9.27 -6.70 15.33
N TRP A 157 9.23 -5.57 16.04
CA TRP A 157 9.64 -5.41 17.42
C TRP A 157 11.04 -5.99 17.74
N ASP A 158 11.97 -5.81 16.81
CA ASP A 158 13.38 -6.10 17.00
C ASP A 158 14.13 -4.90 17.63
N GLU A 159 15.40 -5.06 17.95
CA GLU A 159 16.22 -3.98 18.51
C GLU A 159 16.21 -2.73 17.64
N LEU A 160 16.24 -2.91 16.32
CA LEU A 160 16.24 -1.81 15.38
C LEU A 160 14.91 -1.05 15.41
N SER A 161 13.79 -1.76 15.47
CA SER A 161 12.44 -1.18 15.61
C SER A 161 12.30 -0.40 16.91
N TYR A 162 12.82 -0.95 18.01
CA TYR A 162 12.78 -0.29 19.32
C TYR A 162 13.54 1.04 19.31
N PHE A 163 14.78 1.05 18.83
CA PHE A 163 15.59 2.27 18.79
C PHE A 163 15.06 3.27 17.76
N ALA A 164 14.56 2.80 16.61
CA ALA A 164 13.92 3.67 15.63
C ALA A 164 12.68 4.37 16.20
N THR A 165 11.90 3.67 17.01
CA THR A 165 10.75 4.25 17.72
C THR A 165 11.19 5.28 18.74
N ALA A 166 12.15 4.95 19.58
CA ALA A 166 12.65 5.85 20.61
C ALA A 166 13.18 7.15 20.01
N VAL A 167 14.02 7.06 18.98
CA VAL A 167 14.57 8.25 18.27
C VAL A 167 13.51 8.97 17.46
N GLY A 168 12.65 8.23 16.75
CA GLY A 168 11.60 8.80 15.90
C GLY A 168 10.57 9.61 16.71
N LEU A 169 10.28 9.23 17.94
CA LEU A 169 9.36 9.95 18.82
C LEU A 169 9.95 11.25 19.40
N GLU A 170 11.26 11.42 19.40
CA GLU A 170 11.88 12.69 19.79
C GLU A 170 11.52 13.84 18.81
N ILE A 171 11.28 13.51 17.53
CA ILE A 171 10.88 14.51 16.53
C ILE A 171 9.52 15.14 16.89
N PRO A 172 8.43 14.41 17.08
CA PRO A 172 7.19 15.02 17.54
C PRO A 172 7.31 15.65 18.94
N ARG A 173 8.08 15.07 19.87
CA ARG A 173 8.28 15.66 21.21
C ARG A 173 8.93 17.04 21.18
N SER A 174 9.74 17.33 20.16
CA SER A 174 10.36 18.65 20.00
C SER A 174 9.37 19.76 19.64
N LEU A 175 8.13 19.42 19.26
CA LEU A 175 7.10 20.40 18.92
C LEU A 175 6.48 20.98 20.21
N PRO A 176 6.53 22.30 20.41
CA PRO A 176 5.98 22.90 21.62
C PRO A 176 4.44 22.77 21.67
N GLY A 177 3.92 22.38 22.84
CA GLY A 177 2.49 22.31 23.14
C GLY A 177 1.82 20.99 22.75
N VAL A 178 1.90 20.54 21.51
CA VAL A 178 1.20 19.34 21.02
C VAL A 178 2.10 18.11 20.88
N GLY A 179 3.43 18.29 20.93
CA GLY A 179 4.39 17.24 20.62
C GLY A 179 4.34 16.05 21.60
N ALA A 180 4.25 16.34 22.88
CA ALA A 180 4.12 15.31 23.91
C ALA A 180 2.82 14.50 23.77
N LEU A 181 1.71 15.15 23.39
CA LEU A 181 0.43 14.49 23.16
C LEU A 181 0.53 13.53 21.98
N ILE A 182 1.10 13.97 20.86
CA ILE A 182 1.29 13.14 19.66
C ILE A 182 2.19 11.95 19.97
N ALA A 183 3.32 12.20 20.64
CA ALA A 183 4.26 11.14 21.01
C ALA A 183 3.59 10.09 21.92
N ASN A 184 2.84 10.50 22.94
CA ASN A 184 2.15 9.59 23.85
C ASN A 184 1.04 8.78 23.16
N ILE A 185 0.31 9.37 22.20
CA ILE A 185 -0.70 8.66 21.40
C ILE A 185 -0.03 7.58 20.53
N VAL A 186 1.04 7.94 19.84
CA VAL A 186 1.76 7.00 18.96
C VAL A 186 2.45 5.90 19.77
N GLN A 187 2.95 6.23 20.93
CA GLN A 187 3.66 5.32 21.83
C GLN A 187 2.74 4.37 22.61
N GLY A 188 1.47 4.74 22.77
CA GLY A 188 0.49 3.96 23.53
C GLY A 188 0.69 4.00 25.06
N GLY A 189 1.63 4.84 25.57
CA GLY A 189 1.93 4.92 26.99
C GLY A 189 3.09 5.88 27.31
N PRO A 190 3.57 5.94 28.55
CA PRO A 190 4.65 6.84 28.96
C PRO A 190 6.03 6.40 28.45
N GLU A 191 6.20 5.13 28.13
CA GLU A 191 7.46 4.55 27.65
C GLU A 191 7.24 3.65 26.44
N VAL A 192 8.26 3.50 25.60
CA VAL A 192 8.27 2.55 24.48
C VAL A 192 8.28 1.13 25.04
N SER A 193 7.21 0.40 24.80
CA SER A 193 7.00 -0.94 25.32
C SER A 193 6.23 -1.82 24.33
N THR A 194 5.98 -3.07 24.69
CA THR A 194 5.17 -4.00 23.89
C THR A 194 3.73 -3.54 23.64
N VAL A 195 3.26 -2.49 24.33
CA VAL A 195 1.95 -1.85 24.07
C VAL A 195 2.01 -0.90 22.87
N THR A 196 3.22 -0.52 22.43
CA THR A 196 3.45 0.35 21.27
C THR A 196 3.20 -0.38 19.92
N VAL A 197 3.15 -1.72 19.95
CA VAL A 197 3.10 -2.57 18.73
C VAL A 197 1.77 -3.28 18.57
#